data_8175fb0dc78291ed0b4896550944e32b
#
_entry.id   8175fb0dc78291ed0b4896550944e32b
#
_cell.length_a   1.000
_cell.length_b   1.000
_cell.length_c   1.000
_cell.angle_alpha   90.00
_cell.angle_beta   90.00
_cell.angle_gamma   90.00
#
_symmetry.space_group_name_H-M   'P 1'
#
loop_
_entity.id
_entity.type
_entity.pdbx_description
1 polymer ?
#
loop_
_entity_poly.entity_id
_entity_poly.type
_entity_poly.pdbx_seq_one_letter_code
_entity_poly.pdbx_strand_id
1 'polypeptide(L)'
;RSSAASDVYKRQKLKLERFELPREEAIKYMQEKDEPYKVELINDLPEDAVISFYKQGEFTDLCAGPHLDSTGRIKGNAIKLTQCCSAYWRGDSKRKMLQRIYAVAFPKKEELDQYLAEQAEALKRDHNKLGRDLEYFTTVDCIGQGLPILLPKGARVIQLLQRWVEDVEQAHGYLLTKTPLMAKRELYKISGHWDHYLDGMFVMGDPQDETKECFALRPMTCPFQYQVYLNRGRSYRDLPMRLGETSTLFRNEDSGEMHGLI
;
A
#
# COMPACT_ATOMS: atom_id res chain seq x y z
N ARG A 1 -1.44 -6.86 30.29
CA ARG A 1 -0.06 -6.46 30.68
C ARG A 1 0.37 -5.14 30.04
N SER A 2 -0.09 -4.79 28.83
CA SER A 2 0.27 -3.52 28.17
C SER A 2 -0.27 -2.28 28.91
N SER A 3 -1.45 -2.35 29.53
CA SER A 3 -2.02 -1.23 30.30
C SER A 3 -1.22 -0.88 31.54
N ALA A 4 -0.71 -1.87 32.28
CA ALA A 4 0.13 -1.63 33.45
C ALA A 4 1.46 -0.96 33.09
N ALA A 5 2.12 -1.39 32.00
CA ALA A 5 3.34 -0.75 31.50
C ALA A 5 3.08 0.69 31.04
N SER A 6 1.96 0.94 30.35
CA SER A 6 1.54 2.28 29.92
C SER A 6 1.26 3.20 31.11
N ASP A 7 0.67 2.68 32.20
CA ASP A 7 0.41 3.46 33.42
C ASP A 7 1.70 3.81 34.15
N VAL A 8 2.66 2.90 34.23
CA VAL A 8 3.99 3.19 34.83
C VAL A 8 4.69 4.27 34.02
N TYR A 9 4.71 4.14 32.70
CA TYR A 9 5.33 5.08 31.79
C TYR A 9 4.75 6.49 31.88
N LYS A 10 3.42 6.61 31.94
CA LYS A 10 2.70 7.88 32.15
C LYS A 10 3.06 8.55 33.46
N ARG A 11 3.18 7.77 34.56
CA ARG A 11 3.49 8.30 35.90
C ARG A 11 4.85 8.99 35.97
N GLN A 12 5.78 8.64 35.10
CA GLN A 12 7.11 9.23 35.02
C GLN A 12 7.10 10.69 34.53
N LYS A 13 6.09 11.11 33.76
CA LYS A 13 5.93 12.48 33.21
C LYS A 13 7.23 12.97 32.54
N LEU A 14 7.90 12.09 31.81
CA LEU A 14 9.15 12.42 31.13
C LEU A 14 8.91 13.48 30.06
N LYS A 15 9.78 14.47 30.02
CA LYS A 15 9.79 15.44 28.91
C LYS A 15 10.33 14.78 27.65
N LEU A 16 9.80 15.20 26.51
CA LEU A 16 10.36 14.88 25.21
C LEU A 16 11.04 16.13 24.67
N GLU A 17 12.36 16.09 24.64
CA GLU A 17 13.19 17.25 24.29
C GLU A 17 13.71 17.07 22.85
N ARG A 18 13.33 18.00 21.97
CA ARG A 18 13.81 18.03 20.60
C ARG A 18 15.14 18.77 20.53
N PHE A 19 16.10 18.21 19.80
CA PHE A 19 17.35 18.89 19.45
C PHE A 19 17.77 18.53 18.03
N GLU A 20 18.65 19.30 17.45
CA GLU A 20 19.16 19.13 16.10
C GLU A 20 20.67 18.97 16.13
N LEU A 21 21.20 18.18 15.22
CA LEU A 21 22.63 18.01 15.02
C LEU A 21 22.99 18.19 13.55
N PRO A 22 24.16 18.77 13.23
CA PRO A 22 24.74 18.69 11.91
C PRO A 22 24.91 17.24 11.47
N ARG A 23 24.85 16.97 10.16
CA ARG A 23 24.89 15.60 9.62
C ARG A 23 26.03 14.75 10.13
N GLU A 24 27.25 15.30 10.12
CA GLU A 24 28.45 14.57 10.57
C GLU A 24 28.37 14.20 12.06
N GLU A 25 27.90 15.11 12.89
CA GLU A 25 27.69 14.87 14.31
C GLU A 25 26.56 13.88 14.58
N ALA A 26 25.49 13.95 13.81
CA ALA A 26 24.36 13.02 13.89
C ALA A 26 24.79 11.58 13.55
N ILE A 27 25.57 11.41 12.49
CA ILE A 27 26.14 10.11 12.10
C ILE A 27 27.02 9.56 13.22
N LYS A 28 27.96 10.37 13.71
CA LYS A 28 28.86 9.96 14.80
C LYS A 28 28.09 9.58 16.05
N TYR A 29 27.09 10.37 16.43
CA TYR A 29 26.23 10.10 17.57
C TYR A 29 25.46 8.77 17.46
N MET A 30 24.97 8.40 16.27
CA MET A 30 24.31 7.12 16.05
C MET A 30 25.30 5.95 15.95
N GLN A 31 26.50 6.17 15.44
CA GLN A 31 27.58 5.16 15.45
C GLN A 31 28.01 4.82 16.87
N GLU A 32 28.19 5.82 17.74
CA GLU A 32 28.54 5.62 19.15
C GLU A 32 27.46 4.84 19.92
N LYS A 33 26.21 4.88 19.45
CA LYS A 33 25.06 4.12 20.01
C LYS A 33 24.85 2.75 19.37
N ASP A 34 25.69 2.34 18.41
CA ASP A 34 25.55 1.10 17.65
C ASP A 34 24.19 0.98 16.92
N GLU A 35 23.74 2.10 16.30
CA GLU A 35 22.47 2.20 15.58
C GLU A 35 22.68 2.31 14.04
N PRO A 36 23.12 1.22 13.36
CA PRO A 36 23.52 1.26 11.96
C PRO A 36 22.38 1.63 11.02
N TYR A 37 21.15 1.25 11.36
CA TYR A 37 19.98 1.61 10.56
C TYR A 37 19.65 3.11 10.58
N LYS A 38 19.94 3.78 11.71
CA LYS A 38 19.78 5.24 11.81
C LYS A 38 20.85 5.97 11.03
N VAL A 39 22.06 5.45 11.01
CA VAL A 39 23.15 5.97 10.17
C VAL A 39 22.77 5.87 8.68
N GLU A 40 22.24 4.72 8.25
CA GLU A 40 21.75 4.54 6.89
C GLU A 40 20.63 5.55 6.55
N LEU A 41 19.65 5.74 7.44
CA LEU A 41 18.57 6.71 7.24
C LEU A 41 19.09 8.16 7.12
N ILE A 42 20.08 8.55 7.96
CA ILE A 42 20.66 9.90 7.90
C ILE A 42 21.38 10.12 6.57
N ASN A 43 22.10 9.11 6.06
CA ASN A 43 22.82 9.20 4.79
C ASN A 43 21.88 9.37 3.58
N ASP A 44 20.68 8.83 3.66
CA ASP A 44 19.68 8.90 2.58
C ASP A 44 18.87 10.20 2.59
N LEU A 45 18.95 10.99 3.66
CA LEU A 45 18.26 12.30 3.69
C LEU A 45 18.90 13.27 2.69
N PRO A 46 18.13 14.19 2.08
CA PRO A 46 18.65 15.27 1.27
C PRO A 46 19.73 16.08 2.00
N GLU A 47 20.66 16.69 1.26
CA GLU A 47 21.81 17.40 1.87
C GLU A 47 21.36 18.58 2.77
N ASP A 48 20.26 19.23 2.43
CA ASP A 48 19.66 20.35 3.15
C ASP A 48 18.69 19.92 4.27
N ALA A 49 18.49 18.62 4.48
CA ALA A 49 17.55 18.15 5.49
C ALA A 49 18.01 18.47 6.91
N VAL A 50 17.08 18.98 7.72
CA VAL A 50 17.27 19.19 9.14
C VAL A 50 17.21 17.83 9.87
N ILE A 51 18.30 17.45 10.54
CA ILE A 51 18.39 16.21 11.26
C ILE A 51 18.06 16.45 12.72
N SER A 52 16.91 15.95 13.15
CA SER A 52 16.41 16.16 14.51
C SER A 52 16.28 14.84 15.28
N PHE A 53 16.44 14.98 16.58
CA PHE A 53 16.33 13.91 17.57
C PHE A 53 15.34 14.28 18.66
N TYR A 54 14.76 13.27 19.27
CA TYR A 54 13.97 13.42 20.49
C TYR A 54 14.57 12.59 21.61
N LYS A 55 14.81 13.27 22.73
CA LYS A 55 15.31 12.67 23.96
C LYS A 55 14.18 12.55 24.99
N GLN A 56 14.09 11.38 25.61
CA GLN A 56 13.13 11.05 26.62
C GLN A 56 13.81 10.27 27.75
N GLY A 57 14.21 10.97 28.81
CA GLY A 57 15.05 10.36 29.82
C GLY A 57 16.39 9.92 29.24
N GLU A 58 16.73 8.64 29.38
CA GLU A 58 17.95 8.05 28.81
C GLU A 58 17.80 7.63 27.33
N PHE A 59 16.56 7.51 26.85
CA PHE A 59 16.28 7.12 25.47
C PHE A 59 16.36 8.32 24.53
N THR A 60 17.05 8.15 23.41
CA THR A 60 17.12 9.17 22.36
C THR A 60 17.04 8.49 20.99
N ASP A 61 16.23 9.03 20.12
CA ASP A 61 16.07 8.50 18.76
C ASP A 61 15.98 9.60 17.70
N LEU A 62 16.37 9.24 16.47
CA LEU A 62 16.21 10.05 15.26
C LEU A 62 14.73 10.17 14.93
N CYS A 63 14.19 11.38 14.89
CA CYS A 63 12.79 11.60 14.54
C CYS A 63 12.54 13.03 14.07
N ALA A 64 11.75 13.18 13.01
CA ALA A 64 11.34 14.50 12.51
C ALA A 64 10.28 15.17 13.38
N GLY A 65 9.51 14.38 14.13
CA GLY A 65 8.40 14.90 14.95
C GLY A 65 7.14 15.21 14.13
N PRO A 66 6.20 16.02 14.69
CA PRO A 66 6.18 16.52 16.05
C PRO A 66 5.85 15.45 17.10
N HIS A 67 6.29 15.66 18.32
CA HIS A 67 5.94 14.84 19.48
C HIS A 67 5.20 15.67 20.54
N LEU A 68 4.59 14.95 21.51
CA LEU A 68 4.10 15.57 22.72
C LEU A 68 5.26 16.14 23.55
N ASP A 69 5.01 17.15 24.34
CA ASP A 69 5.99 17.75 25.25
C ASP A 69 6.33 16.86 26.45
N SER A 70 5.41 15.97 26.81
CA SER A 70 5.59 15.06 27.95
C SER A 70 4.72 13.80 27.85
N THR A 71 5.26 12.69 28.32
CA THR A 71 4.51 11.43 28.49
C THR A 71 3.33 11.57 29.46
N GLY A 72 3.33 12.58 30.30
CA GLY A 72 2.22 12.87 31.21
C GLY A 72 0.90 13.24 30.53
N ARG A 73 0.92 13.68 29.26
CA ARG A 73 -0.27 13.94 28.44
C ARG A 73 -0.96 12.69 27.92
N ILE A 74 -0.27 11.57 27.92
CA ILE A 74 -0.80 10.31 27.41
C ILE A 74 -1.72 9.68 28.45
N LYS A 75 -2.94 9.30 28.07
CA LYS A 75 -3.85 8.54 28.93
C LYS A 75 -3.54 7.05 28.80
N GLY A 76 -2.87 6.46 29.80
CA GLY A 76 -2.42 5.06 29.74
C GLY A 76 -3.54 4.04 29.50
N ASN A 77 -4.78 4.34 29.94
CA ASN A 77 -5.95 3.51 29.68
C ASN A 77 -6.55 3.70 28.28
N ALA A 78 -6.06 4.67 27.50
CA ALA A 78 -6.50 4.96 26.14
C ALA A 78 -5.42 4.59 25.08
N ILE A 79 -4.48 3.72 25.44
CA ILE A 79 -3.45 3.16 24.56
C ILE A 79 -3.57 1.65 24.53
N LYS A 80 -3.38 1.07 23.34
CA LYS A 80 -3.32 -0.38 23.14
C LYS A 80 -2.21 -0.74 22.16
N LEU A 81 -1.33 -1.66 22.54
CA LEU A 81 -0.48 -2.38 21.61
C LEU A 81 -1.35 -3.39 20.85
N THR A 82 -1.41 -3.26 19.52
CA THR A 82 -2.33 -4.04 18.70
C THR A 82 -1.65 -5.25 18.09
N GLN A 83 -0.41 -5.09 17.62
CA GLN A 83 0.30 -6.15 16.92
C GLN A 83 1.81 -6.04 17.13
N CYS A 84 2.49 -7.19 17.09
CA CYS A 84 3.94 -7.29 16.92
C CYS A 84 4.19 -8.30 15.79
N CYS A 85 4.84 -7.88 14.73
CA CYS A 85 5.14 -8.73 13.59
C CYS A 85 6.55 -8.50 13.09
N SER A 86 7.07 -9.49 12.35
CA SER A 86 8.35 -9.39 11.67
C SER A 86 8.22 -8.51 10.43
N ALA A 87 9.25 -7.72 10.14
CA ALA A 87 9.34 -6.90 8.93
C ALA A 87 10.80 -6.84 8.48
N TYR A 88 11.04 -7.10 7.20
CA TYR A 88 12.37 -6.89 6.65
C TYR A 88 12.71 -5.41 6.57
N TRP A 89 13.98 -5.06 6.85
CA TRP A 89 14.44 -3.70 6.70
C TRP A 89 14.20 -3.19 5.27
N ARG A 90 13.46 -2.10 5.13
CA ARG A 90 13.03 -1.51 3.84
C ARG A 90 12.25 -2.45 2.91
N GLY A 91 11.60 -3.47 3.46
CA GLY A 91 10.85 -4.44 2.65
C GLY A 91 11.70 -5.47 1.90
N ASP A 92 13.02 -5.36 1.95
CA ASP A 92 13.93 -6.25 1.24
C ASP A 92 14.13 -7.56 2.03
N SER A 93 13.65 -8.67 1.49
CA SER A 93 13.74 -10.01 2.09
C SER A 93 15.18 -10.53 2.27
N LYS A 94 16.16 -9.92 1.58
CA LYS A 94 17.59 -10.24 1.73
C LYS A 94 18.25 -9.52 2.91
N ARG A 95 17.57 -8.52 3.47
CA ARG A 95 18.04 -7.74 4.60
C ARG A 95 17.59 -8.33 5.93
N LYS A 96 18.09 -7.78 7.02
CA LYS A 96 17.78 -8.26 8.38
C LYS A 96 16.30 -8.07 8.70
N MET A 97 15.70 -9.09 9.27
CA MET A 97 14.33 -9.05 9.77
C MET A 97 14.30 -8.36 11.14
N LEU A 98 13.46 -7.35 11.25
CA LEU A 98 13.21 -6.57 12.45
C LEU A 98 11.83 -6.89 13.02
N GLN A 99 11.57 -6.48 14.25
CA GLN A 99 10.24 -6.52 14.87
C GLN A 99 9.57 -5.17 14.73
N ARG A 100 8.34 -5.17 14.20
CA ARG A 100 7.50 -3.99 14.08
C ARG A 100 6.35 -4.09 15.08
N ILE A 101 6.27 -3.10 15.96
CA ILE A 101 5.23 -3.01 16.99
C ILE A 101 4.23 -1.94 16.57
N TYR A 102 2.96 -2.32 16.51
CA TYR A 102 1.85 -1.41 16.23
C TYR A 102 1.10 -1.07 17.52
N ALA A 103 0.72 0.18 17.63
CA ALA A 103 -0.06 0.67 18.74
C ALA A 103 -1.08 1.72 18.27
N VAL A 104 -2.16 1.85 19.00
CA VAL A 104 -3.15 2.92 18.83
C VAL A 104 -3.30 3.69 20.13
N ALA A 105 -3.53 4.99 20.02
CA ALA A 105 -3.77 5.88 21.15
C ALA A 105 -4.93 6.82 20.84
N PHE A 106 -5.78 7.05 21.83
CA PHE A 106 -6.95 7.92 21.74
C PHE A 106 -6.98 8.94 22.88
N PRO A 107 -7.67 10.08 22.72
CA PRO A 107 -7.86 11.06 23.78
C PRO A 107 -8.64 10.50 24.99
N LYS A 108 -9.57 9.55 24.72
CA LYS A 108 -10.44 8.94 25.75
C LYS A 108 -10.45 7.43 25.62
N LYS A 109 -10.68 6.77 26.76
CA LYS A 109 -10.81 5.31 26.82
C LYS A 109 -12.00 4.79 26.00
N GLU A 110 -13.11 5.50 26.04
CA GLU A 110 -14.35 5.14 25.33
C GLU A 110 -14.12 5.09 23.81
N GLU A 111 -13.33 6.02 23.27
CA GLU A 111 -12.96 6.05 21.85
C GLU A 111 -12.07 4.86 21.48
N LEU A 112 -11.13 4.49 22.37
CA LEU A 112 -10.33 3.27 22.18
C LEU A 112 -11.20 2.02 22.22
N ASP A 113 -12.10 1.90 23.19
CA ASP A 113 -12.98 0.74 23.32
C ASP A 113 -13.90 0.60 22.10
N GLN A 114 -14.43 1.72 21.59
CA GLN A 114 -15.20 1.75 20.34
C GLN A 114 -14.36 1.28 19.15
N TYR A 115 -13.17 1.85 18.96
CA TYR A 115 -12.26 1.45 17.90
C TYR A 115 -11.94 -0.05 17.92
N LEU A 116 -11.63 -0.59 19.12
CA LEU A 116 -11.34 -2.02 19.27
C LEU A 116 -12.56 -2.90 18.96
N ALA A 117 -13.77 -2.45 19.30
CA ALA A 117 -15.00 -3.15 18.94
C ALA A 117 -15.23 -3.12 17.42
N GLU A 118 -15.02 -1.98 16.77
CA GLU A 118 -15.09 -1.84 15.32
C GLU A 118 -14.07 -2.74 14.60
N GLN A 119 -12.82 -2.79 15.09
CA GLN A 119 -11.80 -3.68 14.55
C GLN A 119 -12.17 -5.17 14.73
N ALA A 120 -12.70 -5.54 15.88
CA ALA A 120 -13.16 -6.90 16.13
C ALA A 120 -14.33 -7.29 15.21
N GLU A 121 -15.22 -6.36 14.89
CA GLU A 121 -16.31 -6.57 13.95
C GLU A 121 -15.82 -6.60 12.50
N ALA A 122 -14.85 -5.76 12.14
CA ALA A 122 -14.21 -5.78 10.82
C ALA A 122 -13.54 -7.13 10.52
N LEU A 123 -12.85 -7.73 11.51
CA LEU A 123 -12.24 -9.06 11.37
C LEU A 123 -13.25 -10.17 11.08
N LYS A 124 -14.51 -10.05 11.54
CA LYS A 124 -15.56 -11.01 11.20
C LYS A 124 -16.01 -10.90 9.75
N ARG A 125 -15.86 -9.72 9.16
CA ARG A 125 -16.23 -9.39 7.78
C ARG A 125 -15.04 -9.44 6.82
N ASP A 126 -13.88 -9.89 7.28
CA ASP A 126 -12.70 -10.02 6.44
C ASP A 126 -13.00 -10.90 5.22
N HIS A 127 -12.82 -10.31 4.03
CA HIS A 127 -13.19 -10.98 2.77
C HIS A 127 -12.34 -12.22 2.49
N ASN A 128 -11.07 -12.26 2.95
CA ASN A 128 -10.21 -13.43 2.81
C ASN A 128 -10.76 -14.62 3.62
N LYS A 129 -11.19 -14.32 4.87
CA LYS A 129 -11.80 -15.32 5.72
C LYS A 129 -13.13 -15.80 5.14
N LEU A 130 -14.02 -14.87 4.85
CA LEU A 130 -15.34 -15.19 4.31
C LEU A 130 -15.27 -15.86 2.94
N GLY A 131 -14.35 -15.42 2.07
CA GLY A 131 -14.17 -16.00 0.75
C GLY A 131 -13.75 -17.46 0.78
N ARG A 132 -12.87 -17.82 1.73
CA ARG A 132 -12.46 -19.23 1.97
C ARG A 132 -13.56 -20.04 2.65
N ASP A 133 -14.11 -19.53 3.75
CA ASP A 133 -15.15 -20.21 4.53
C ASP A 133 -16.41 -20.50 3.70
N LEU A 134 -16.76 -19.59 2.79
CA LEU A 134 -17.92 -19.71 1.89
C LEU A 134 -17.58 -20.37 0.54
N GLU A 135 -16.35 -20.74 0.31
CA GLU A 135 -15.85 -21.35 -0.94
C GLU A 135 -16.08 -20.43 -2.17
N TYR A 136 -15.77 -19.15 -2.05
CA TYR A 136 -15.86 -18.22 -3.18
C TYR A 136 -14.58 -18.19 -3.99
N PHE A 137 -13.43 -18.24 -3.34
CA PHE A 137 -12.13 -18.29 -4.00
C PHE A 137 -11.10 -19.05 -3.17
N THR A 138 -10.02 -19.41 -3.81
CA THR A 138 -8.83 -20.01 -3.17
C THR A 138 -7.56 -19.51 -3.86
N THR A 139 -6.42 -19.68 -3.19
CA THR A 139 -5.09 -19.44 -3.76
C THR A 139 -4.32 -20.76 -3.75
N VAL A 140 -3.48 -20.98 -4.77
CA VAL A 140 -2.68 -22.21 -4.93
C VAL A 140 -1.26 -21.80 -5.28
N ASP A 141 -0.29 -22.35 -4.55
CA ASP A 141 1.13 -21.96 -4.65
C ASP A 141 1.69 -22.12 -6.07
N CYS A 142 1.29 -23.15 -6.79
CA CYS A 142 1.77 -23.40 -8.15
C CYS A 142 1.21 -22.41 -9.20
N ILE A 143 0.17 -21.62 -8.84
CA ILE A 143 -0.34 -20.53 -9.68
C ILE A 143 0.35 -19.23 -9.30
N GLY A 144 0.57 -19.02 -8.02
CA GLY A 144 1.25 -17.84 -7.48
C GLY A 144 0.39 -17.04 -6.49
N GLN A 145 1.07 -16.28 -5.65
CA GLN A 145 0.40 -15.37 -4.73
C GLN A 145 -0.19 -14.18 -5.49
N GLY A 146 -1.31 -13.65 -5.02
CA GLY A 146 -2.03 -12.57 -5.70
C GLY A 146 -2.84 -13.00 -6.93
N LEU A 147 -2.86 -14.31 -7.27
CA LEU A 147 -3.62 -14.86 -8.39
C LEU A 147 -4.70 -15.83 -7.89
N PRO A 148 -5.83 -15.33 -7.36
CA PRO A 148 -6.88 -16.16 -6.81
C PRO A 148 -7.66 -16.92 -7.89
N ILE A 149 -8.04 -18.15 -7.56
CA ILE A 149 -8.98 -18.95 -8.36
C ILE A 149 -10.38 -18.68 -7.82
N LEU A 150 -11.28 -18.21 -8.68
CA LEU A 150 -12.70 -18.13 -8.35
C LEU A 150 -13.31 -19.52 -8.41
N LEU A 151 -13.85 -19.98 -7.30
CA LEU A 151 -14.61 -21.24 -7.21
C LEU A 151 -16.03 -21.05 -7.78
N PRO A 152 -16.80 -22.10 -8.03
CA PRO A 152 -18.08 -22.00 -8.72
C PRO A 152 -19.05 -20.96 -8.15
N LYS A 153 -19.11 -20.82 -6.82
CA LYS A 153 -19.96 -19.80 -6.16
C LYS A 153 -19.45 -18.38 -6.44
N GLY A 154 -18.16 -18.15 -6.28
CA GLY A 154 -17.52 -16.85 -6.54
C GLY A 154 -17.62 -16.47 -8.03
N ALA A 155 -17.30 -17.41 -8.92
CA ALA A 155 -17.43 -17.19 -10.36
C ALA A 155 -18.85 -16.83 -10.77
N ARG A 156 -19.88 -17.45 -10.14
CA ARG A 156 -21.27 -17.10 -10.39
C ARG A 156 -21.62 -15.69 -9.92
N VAL A 157 -21.14 -15.28 -8.76
CA VAL A 157 -21.34 -13.92 -8.24
C VAL A 157 -20.72 -12.89 -9.18
N ILE A 158 -19.46 -13.08 -9.58
CA ILE A 158 -18.78 -12.18 -10.53
C ILE A 158 -19.53 -12.11 -11.86
N GLN A 159 -19.99 -13.24 -12.39
CA GLN A 159 -20.78 -13.26 -13.63
C GLN A 159 -22.08 -12.45 -13.51
N LEU A 160 -22.78 -12.54 -12.38
CA LEU A 160 -24.01 -11.77 -12.15
C LEU A 160 -23.72 -10.27 -12.05
N LEU A 161 -22.66 -9.90 -11.32
CA LEU A 161 -22.23 -8.50 -11.19
C LEU A 161 -21.80 -7.92 -12.53
N GLN A 162 -21.05 -8.68 -13.33
CA GLN A 162 -20.61 -8.25 -14.65
C GLN A 162 -21.81 -7.98 -15.58
N ARG A 163 -22.77 -8.90 -15.64
CA ARG A 163 -23.98 -8.71 -16.45
C ARG A 163 -24.76 -7.49 -16.00
N TRP A 164 -24.93 -7.33 -14.70
CA TRP A 164 -25.65 -6.18 -14.15
C TRP A 164 -24.96 -4.85 -14.48
N VAL A 165 -23.63 -4.77 -14.35
CA VAL A 165 -22.87 -3.55 -14.70
C VAL A 165 -23.00 -3.24 -16.18
N GLU A 166 -22.84 -4.24 -17.06
CA GLU A 166 -22.96 -4.08 -18.51
C GLU A 166 -24.37 -3.59 -18.91
N ASP A 167 -25.45 -4.12 -18.29
CA ASP A 167 -26.81 -3.66 -18.50
C ASP A 167 -27.01 -2.21 -18.03
N VAL A 168 -26.49 -1.83 -16.88
CA VAL A 168 -26.53 -0.47 -16.35
C VAL A 168 -25.76 0.50 -17.25
N GLU A 169 -24.57 0.15 -17.67
CA GLU A 169 -23.77 0.96 -18.60
C GLU A 169 -24.51 1.19 -19.92
N GLN A 170 -25.08 0.14 -20.49
CA GLN A 170 -25.86 0.25 -21.71
C GLN A 170 -27.10 1.17 -21.54
N ALA A 171 -27.80 1.05 -20.42
CA ALA A 171 -28.96 1.91 -20.11
C ALA A 171 -28.57 3.39 -19.95
N HIS A 172 -27.31 3.68 -19.56
CA HIS A 172 -26.77 5.03 -19.46
C HIS A 172 -26.01 5.52 -20.72
N GLY A 173 -26.13 4.77 -21.82
CA GLY A 173 -25.58 5.16 -23.12
C GLY A 173 -24.08 4.93 -23.27
N TYR A 174 -23.52 4.00 -22.50
CA TYR A 174 -22.15 3.54 -22.72
C TYR A 174 -22.10 2.56 -23.89
N LEU A 175 -21.08 2.70 -24.71
CA LEU A 175 -20.76 1.80 -25.80
C LEU A 175 -19.74 0.76 -25.34
N LEU A 176 -20.13 -0.50 -25.40
CA LEU A 176 -19.26 -1.60 -25.00
C LEU A 176 -18.10 -1.72 -25.99
N THR A 177 -16.90 -1.83 -25.47
CA THR A 177 -15.66 -2.10 -26.22
C THR A 177 -14.98 -3.37 -25.70
N LYS A 178 -14.13 -3.97 -26.51
CA LYS A 178 -13.24 -5.07 -26.13
C LYS A 178 -11.86 -4.80 -26.70
N THR A 179 -10.85 -4.76 -25.84
CA THR A 179 -9.49 -4.46 -26.25
C THR A 179 -8.55 -5.60 -25.86
N PRO A 180 -7.36 -5.74 -26.50
CA PRO A 180 -6.40 -6.77 -26.18
C PRO A 180 -5.89 -6.70 -24.75
N LEU A 181 -5.45 -7.84 -24.21
CA LEU A 181 -4.89 -7.93 -22.84
C LEU A 181 -3.43 -7.44 -22.76
N MET A 182 -2.78 -7.26 -23.89
CA MET A 182 -1.38 -6.85 -23.98
C MET A 182 -1.16 -5.91 -25.16
N ALA A 183 -0.16 -5.06 -25.07
CA ALA A 183 0.27 -4.18 -26.13
C ALA A 183 1.79 -4.04 -26.18
N LYS A 184 2.28 -3.48 -27.26
CA LYS A 184 3.68 -3.08 -27.41
C LYS A 184 4.01 -1.93 -26.46
N ARG A 185 5.27 -1.86 -26.05
CA ARG A 185 5.86 -0.80 -25.21
C ARG A 185 5.47 0.62 -25.63
N GLU A 186 5.34 0.86 -26.94
CA GLU A 186 5.04 2.18 -27.51
C GLU A 186 3.71 2.74 -27.00
N LEU A 187 2.67 1.91 -26.83
CA LEU A 187 1.41 2.35 -26.25
C LEU A 187 1.59 2.87 -24.82
N TYR A 188 2.40 2.18 -24.04
CA TYR A 188 2.64 2.53 -22.65
C TYR A 188 3.61 3.70 -22.50
N LYS A 189 4.52 3.93 -23.45
CA LYS A 189 5.32 5.17 -23.55
C LYS A 189 4.42 6.37 -23.83
N ILE A 190 3.50 6.28 -24.79
CA ILE A 190 2.54 7.36 -25.12
C ILE A 190 1.66 7.71 -23.92
N SER A 191 1.26 6.74 -23.12
CA SER A 191 0.39 6.94 -21.97
C SER A 191 1.15 7.25 -20.66
N GLY A 192 2.49 7.24 -20.68
CA GLY A 192 3.35 7.52 -19.53
C GLY A 192 3.51 6.35 -18.55
N HIS A 193 2.83 5.22 -18.76
CA HIS A 193 2.94 4.06 -17.86
C HIS A 193 4.33 3.45 -17.89
N TRP A 194 5.01 3.46 -19.03
CA TRP A 194 6.35 2.88 -19.18
C TRP A 194 7.39 3.58 -18.32
N ASP A 195 7.27 4.91 -18.18
CA ASP A 195 8.25 5.74 -17.47
C ASP A 195 7.97 5.82 -15.96
N HIS A 196 6.72 5.63 -15.54
CA HIS A 196 6.30 5.88 -14.16
C HIS A 196 5.77 4.63 -13.43
N TYR A 197 5.52 3.52 -14.14
CA TYR A 197 4.86 2.35 -13.57
C TYR A 197 5.44 1.03 -14.07
N LEU A 198 6.66 1.02 -14.61
CA LEU A 198 7.28 -0.16 -15.22
C LEU A 198 7.41 -1.33 -14.22
N ASP A 199 7.80 -1.04 -12.97
CA ASP A 199 7.98 -2.05 -11.91
C ASP A 199 6.66 -2.77 -11.58
N GLY A 200 5.53 -2.10 -11.73
CA GLY A 200 4.19 -2.67 -11.55
C GLY A 200 3.63 -3.40 -12.78
N MET A 201 4.41 -3.58 -13.85
CA MET A 201 3.95 -4.20 -15.10
C MET A 201 4.59 -5.57 -15.33
N PHE A 202 3.82 -6.53 -15.84
CA PHE A 202 4.36 -7.77 -16.40
C PHE A 202 4.86 -7.52 -17.83
N VAL A 203 6.17 -7.52 -18.00
CA VAL A 203 6.84 -7.22 -19.26
C VAL A 203 7.33 -8.51 -19.93
N MET A 204 7.13 -8.62 -21.24
CA MET A 204 7.59 -9.72 -22.08
C MET A 204 8.63 -9.20 -23.07
N GLY A 205 9.86 -9.58 -22.87
CA GLY A 205 11.04 -9.09 -23.58
C GLY A 205 11.95 -8.29 -22.65
N ASP A 206 12.97 -7.68 -23.25
CA ASP A 206 13.90 -6.84 -22.51
C ASP A 206 13.42 -5.38 -22.55
N PRO A 207 13.02 -4.79 -21.40
CA PRO A 207 12.55 -3.41 -21.36
C PRO A 207 13.65 -2.39 -21.70
N GLN A 208 14.92 -2.75 -21.58
CA GLN A 208 16.08 -1.89 -21.87
C GLN A 208 16.55 -1.97 -23.31
N ASP A 209 16.23 -3.05 -24.03
CA ASP A 209 16.61 -3.21 -25.45
C ASP A 209 15.55 -2.57 -26.36
N GLU A 210 15.83 -1.34 -26.81
CA GLU A 210 14.94 -0.61 -27.72
C GLU A 210 14.94 -1.16 -29.15
N THR A 211 15.90 -2.01 -29.50
CA THR A 211 16.01 -2.58 -30.86
C THR A 211 15.07 -3.76 -31.08
N LYS A 212 14.56 -4.37 -30.02
CA LYS A 212 13.66 -5.52 -30.08
C LYS A 212 12.24 -5.16 -29.67
N GLU A 213 11.28 -5.89 -30.21
CA GLU A 213 9.90 -5.80 -29.76
C GLU A 213 9.76 -6.20 -28.29
N CYS A 214 9.06 -5.38 -27.54
CA CYS A 214 8.75 -5.62 -26.15
C CYS A 214 7.26 -5.38 -25.93
N PHE A 215 6.60 -6.31 -25.26
CA PHE A 215 5.19 -6.25 -24.93
C PHE A 215 5.02 -6.18 -23.40
N ALA A 216 3.86 -5.70 -22.96
CA ALA A 216 3.46 -5.82 -21.57
C ALA A 216 1.98 -6.16 -21.46
N LEU A 217 1.63 -6.90 -20.41
CA LEU A 217 0.24 -7.07 -20.00
C LEU A 217 -0.30 -5.74 -19.49
N ARG A 218 -1.55 -5.45 -19.76
CA ARG A 218 -2.15 -4.15 -19.41
C ARG A 218 -2.36 -3.98 -17.90
N PRO A 219 -1.79 -2.94 -17.28
CA PRO A 219 -2.10 -2.56 -15.91
C PRO A 219 -3.42 -1.79 -15.81
N MET A 220 -3.86 -1.20 -16.94
CA MET A 220 -5.09 -0.42 -17.09
C MET A 220 -5.66 -0.54 -18.49
N THR A 221 -6.98 -0.33 -18.64
CA THR A 221 -7.67 -0.30 -19.94
C THR A 221 -7.59 1.05 -20.65
N CYS A 222 -7.37 2.15 -19.91
CA CYS A 222 -7.43 3.52 -20.45
C CYS A 222 -6.57 3.74 -21.70
N PRO A 223 -5.30 3.29 -21.79
CA PRO A 223 -4.48 3.50 -22.98
C PRO A 223 -5.11 2.90 -24.26
N PHE A 224 -5.76 1.75 -24.13
CA PHE A 224 -6.45 1.09 -25.23
C PHE A 224 -7.71 1.85 -25.64
N GLN A 225 -8.47 2.38 -24.67
CA GLN A 225 -9.67 3.17 -24.94
C GLN A 225 -9.35 4.46 -25.67
N TYR A 226 -8.19 5.08 -25.42
CA TYR A 226 -7.73 6.22 -26.21
C TYR A 226 -7.48 5.85 -27.67
N GLN A 227 -7.00 4.63 -27.96
CA GLN A 227 -6.85 4.16 -29.34
C GLN A 227 -8.22 3.90 -30.00
N VAL A 228 -9.20 3.40 -29.25
CA VAL A 228 -10.58 3.31 -29.74
C VAL A 228 -11.14 4.69 -30.10
N TYR A 229 -10.87 5.70 -29.26
CA TYR A 229 -11.25 7.08 -29.54
C TYR A 229 -10.57 7.63 -30.82
N LEU A 230 -9.27 7.37 -30.97
CA LEU A 230 -8.45 7.85 -32.09
C LEU A 230 -8.67 7.09 -33.41
N ASN A 231 -9.44 6.01 -33.41
CA ASN A 231 -9.69 5.18 -34.59
C ASN A 231 -10.22 5.94 -35.82
N ARG A 232 -10.87 7.09 -35.59
CA ARG A 232 -11.33 8.01 -36.66
C ARG A 232 -11.31 9.45 -36.18
N GLY A 233 -11.30 10.40 -37.11
CA GLY A 233 -11.51 11.81 -36.81
C GLY A 233 -12.82 12.05 -36.07
N ARG A 234 -12.79 12.88 -35.05
CA ARG A 234 -13.93 13.21 -34.19
C ARG A 234 -14.19 14.72 -34.22
N SER A 235 -15.45 15.10 -34.12
CA SER A 235 -15.86 16.48 -33.91
C SER A 235 -16.31 16.67 -32.46
N TYR A 236 -16.33 17.92 -31.99
CA TYR A 236 -16.93 18.27 -30.70
C TYR A 236 -18.42 17.83 -30.59
N ARG A 237 -19.08 17.63 -31.73
CA ARG A 237 -20.49 17.15 -31.79
C ARG A 237 -20.62 15.66 -31.49
N ASP A 238 -19.52 14.91 -31.55
CA ASP A 238 -19.48 13.49 -31.18
C ASP A 238 -19.35 13.28 -29.66
N LEU A 239 -19.20 14.38 -28.90
CA LEU A 239 -19.03 14.37 -27.45
C LEU A 239 -20.35 14.75 -26.73
N PRO A 240 -20.59 14.22 -25.51
CA PRO A 240 -19.73 13.28 -24.76
C PRO A 240 -19.79 11.86 -25.34
N MET A 241 -18.63 11.20 -25.40
CA MET A 241 -18.55 9.78 -25.72
C MET A 241 -18.34 8.98 -24.43
N ARG A 242 -19.14 7.94 -24.24
CA ARG A 242 -19.05 7.02 -23.11
C ARG A 242 -18.66 5.65 -23.61
N LEU A 243 -17.50 5.15 -23.17
CA LEU A 243 -16.99 3.83 -23.51
C LEU A 243 -16.89 3.00 -22.23
N GLY A 244 -17.33 1.75 -22.27
CA GLY A 244 -17.26 0.79 -21.17
C GLY A 244 -16.49 -0.47 -21.59
N GLU A 245 -15.72 -1.04 -20.68
CA GLU A 245 -15.07 -2.33 -20.85
C GLU A 245 -14.91 -3.04 -19.50
N THR A 246 -15.59 -4.16 -19.34
CA THR A 246 -15.32 -5.09 -18.25
C THR A 246 -14.18 -6.01 -18.66
N SER A 247 -13.07 -5.96 -17.93
CA SER A 247 -11.82 -6.59 -18.38
C SER A 247 -10.87 -6.94 -17.25
N THR A 248 -9.96 -7.90 -17.55
CA THR A 248 -8.89 -8.28 -16.64
C THR A 248 -7.71 -7.32 -16.77
N LEU A 249 -7.15 -6.92 -15.63
CA LEU A 249 -5.93 -6.14 -15.50
C LEU A 249 -4.85 -6.98 -14.83
N PHE A 250 -3.59 -6.64 -15.10
CA PHE A 250 -2.43 -7.37 -14.60
C PHE A 250 -1.47 -6.37 -13.97
N ARG A 251 -1.21 -6.53 -12.66
CA ARG A 251 -0.26 -5.71 -11.92
C ARG A 251 0.72 -6.60 -11.18
N ASN A 252 2.00 -6.28 -11.31
CA ASN A 252 3.06 -6.93 -10.55
C ASN A 252 3.19 -6.20 -9.23
N GLU A 253 2.41 -6.62 -8.24
CA GLU A 253 2.35 -6.00 -6.92
C GLU A 253 3.41 -6.61 -5.98
N ASP A 254 3.93 -5.80 -5.07
CA ASP A 254 4.88 -6.28 -4.07
C ASP A 254 4.22 -7.18 -3.02
N SER A 255 5.05 -7.99 -2.36
CA SER A 255 4.57 -8.92 -1.33
C SER A 255 3.85 -8.16 -0.19
N GLY A 256 2.58 -8.47 0.00
CA GLY A 256 1.74 -7.89 1.05
C GLY A 256 0.86 -6.72 0.61
N GLU A 257 0.93 -6.30 -0.65
CA GLU A 257 0.03 -5.29 -1.20
C GLU A 257 -1.34 -5.88 -1.55
N MET A 258 -1.36 -7.13 -2.03
CA MET A 258 -2.61 -7.83 -2.37
C MET A 258 -3.15 -8.62 -1.18
N HIS A 259 -4.42 -8.47 -0.91
CA HIS A 259 -5.15 -9.18 0.14
C HIS A 259 -6.41 -9.84 -0.43
N GLY A 260 -6.32 -11.12 -0.80
CA GLY A 260 -7.43 -11.87 -1.37
C GLY A 260 -7.75 -11.49 -2.80
N LEU A 261 -8.89 -10.84 -3.01
CA LEU A 261 -9.35 -10.39 -4.33
C LEU A 261 -8.96 -8.93 -4.64
N ILE A 262 -8.34 -8.24 -3.70
CA ILE A 262 -7.97 -6.82 -3.82
C ILE A 262 -6.49 -6.65 -3.47
#